data_4edf1a983b98c6211ed4120ecdfc89a1
#
_entry.id   4edf1a983b98c6211ed4120ecdfc89a1
#
_cell.length_a   1.000
_cell.length_b   1.000
_cell.length_c   1.000
_cell.angle_alpha   90.00
_cell.angle_beta   90.00
_cell.angle_gamma   90.00
#
_symmetry.space_group_name_H-M   'P 1'
#
loop_
_entity.id
_entity.type
_entity.pdbx_description
1 polymer ?
#
loop_
_entity_poly.entity_id
_entity_poly.type
_entity_poly.pdbx_seq_one_letter_code
_entity_poly.pdbx_strand_id
1 'polypeptide(L)'
;MTQQRRLNLVLELVSERGTVSIAEVGDALGVSTATVRRDLNLLAEQRLLTRTHGGASALGSGYELPLQYKIARQSEAKTAIARAVAELVAPGDAVALNGGTTTSEVARVLGSSEALGGGDAPGVTIVTNALNIAFELSVREHVKIVVTGGVPRRQSYELVGPLVASSLRDLSVDLAVLGVDGLSGRFGATTVHEGEAEASRHMAAVARRVVVAADSTKLGRSTFARICALEEVDLLVTDRPAEEAVAAELAAAGVEVVVAPA
;
A
#
# COMPACT_ATOMS: atom_id res chain seq x y z
N MET A 1 -3.06 -20.16 -16.16
CA MET A 1 -3.20 -19.32 -14.96
C MET A 1 -2.76 -20.12 -13.73
N THR A 2 -1.84 -19.59 -12.91
CA THR A 2 -1.40 -20.26 -11.66
C THR A 2 -2.54 -20.24 -10.62
N GLN A 3 -2.51 -21.19 -9.66
CA GLN A 3 -3.51 -21.25 -8.60
C GLN A 3 -3.53 -19.95 -7.77
N GLN A 4 -2.37 -19.43 -7.38
CA GLN A 4 -2.29 -18.19 -6.59
C GLN A 4 -2.92 -16.99 -7.31
N ARG A 5 -2.62 -16.82 -8.61
CA ARG A 5 -3.22 -15.75 -9.41
C ARG A 5 -4.75 -15.90 -9.49
N ARG A 6 -5.24 -17.13 -9.60
CA ARG A 6 -6.69 -17.40 -9.63
C ARG A 6 -7.36 -17.10 -8.30
N LEU A 7 -6.77 -17.50 -7.18
CA LEU A 7 -7.28 -17.17 -5.84
C LEU A 7 -7.36 -15.64 -5.62
N ASN A 8 -6.36 -14.90 -6.08
CA ASN A 8 -6.38 -13.43 -6.00
C ASN A 8 -7.55 -12.84 -6.80
N LEU A 9 -7.77 -13.29 -8.04
CA LEU A 9 -8.89 -12.84 -8.87
C LEU A 9 -10.26 -13.19 -8.27
N VAL A 10 -10.38 -14.35 -7.63
CA VAL A 10 -11.62 -14.71 -6.89
C VAL A 10 -11.88 -13.72 -5.76
N LEU A 11 -10.86 -13.38 -4.98
CA LEU A 11 -10.99 -12.41 -3.89
C LEU A 11 -11.31 -11.00 -4.40
N GLU A 12 -10.77 -10.60 -5.55
CA GLU A 12 -11.12 -9.34 -6.21
C GLU A 12 -12.60 -9.31 -6.56
N LEU A 13 -13.11 -10.32 -7.26
CA LEU A 13 -14.52 -10.42 -7.62
C LEU A 13 -15.43 -10.37 -6.40
N VAL A 14 -15.07 -11.10 -5.33
CA VAL A 14 -15.85 -11.09 -4.08
C VAL A 14 -15.79 -9.71 -3.40
N SER A 15 -14.63 -9.05 -3.41
CA SER A 15 -14.48 -7.71 -2.82
C SER A 15 -15.25 -6.62 -3.56
N GLU A 16 -15.31 -6.70 -4.90
CA GLU A 16 -16.00 -5.72 -5.74
C GLU A 16 -17.51 -5.89 -5.69
N ARG A 17 -18.00 -7.13 -5.72
CA ARG A 17 -19.43 -7.45 -5.85
C ARG A 17 -20.12 -7.75 -4.52
N GLY A 18 -19.33 -7.87 -3.44
CA GLY A 18 -19.83 -8.27 -2.12
C GLY A 18 -20.18 -9.74 -2.03
N THR A 19 -20.86 -10.30 -3.05
CA THR A 19 -21.26 -11.71 -3.17
C THR A 19 -21.09 -12.19 -4.60
N VAL A 20 -20.60 -13.42 -4.77
CA VAL A 20 -20.44 -14.06 -6.09
C VAL A 20 -20.96 -15.48 -6.06
N SER A 21 -21.52 -15.94 -7.19
CA SER A 21 -21.89 -17.33 -7.40
C SER A 21 -20.73 -18.13 -8.01
N ILE A 22 -20.81 -19.47 -7.89
CA ILE A 22 -19.84 -20.38 -8.53
C ILE A 22 -19.85 -20.21 -10.06
N ALA A 23 -21.03 -19.97 -10.66
CA ALA A 23 -21.15 -19.78 -12.09
C ALA A 23 -20.44 -18.50 -12.54
N GLU A 24 -20.74 -17.35 -11.92
CA GLU A 24 -20.10 -16.06 -12.22
C GLU A 24 -18.57 -16.11 -12.11
N VAL A 25 -18.04 -16.77 -11.08
CA VAL A 25 -16.59 -16.96 -10.94
C VAL A 25 -16.04 -17.87 -12.04
N GLY A 26 -16.76 -18.95 -12.37
CA GLY A 26 -16.37 -19.89 -13.42
C GLY A 26 -16.28 -19.21 -14.79
N ASP A 27 -17.29 -18.42 -15.14
CA ASP A 27 -17.38 -17.68 -16.39
C ASP A 27 -16.31 -16.57 -16.46
N ALA A 28 -16.15 -15.79 -15.40
CA ALA A 28 -15.17 -14.70 -15.34
C ALA A 28 -13.71 -15.19 -15.47
N LEU A 29 -13.40 -16.37 -14.92
CA LEU A 29 -12.03 -16.89 -14.89
C LEU A 29 -11.77 -18.01 -15.92
N GLY A 30 -12.77 -18.45 -16.67
CA GLY A 30 -12.67 -19.54 -17.66
C GLY A 30 -12.30 -20.87 -17.02
N VAL A 31 -12.81 -21.19 -15.84
CA VAL A 31 -12.50 -22.44 -15.10
C VAL A 31 -13.74 -23.22 -14.74
N SER A 32 -13.57 -24.54 -14.52
CA SER A 32 -14.68 -25.42 -14.18
C SER A 32 -15.27 -25.09 -12.80
N THR A 33 -16.57 -25.38 -12.61
CA THR A 33 -17.27 -25.23 -11.33
C THR A 33 -16.61 -26.05 -10.19
N ALA A 34 -16.00 -27.18 -10.52
CA ALA A 34 -15.23 -27.99 -9.57
C ALA A 34 -13.97 -27.26 -9.09
N THR A 35 -13.27 -26.56 -9.98
CA THR A 35 -12.12 -25.73 -9.64
C THR A 35 -12.54 -24.56 -8.75
N VAL A 36 -13.62 -23.84 -9.15
CA VAL A 36 -14.16 -22.73 -8.34
C VAL A 36 -14.52 -23.20 -6.93
N ARG A 37 -15.19 -24.34 -6.78
CA ARG A 37 -15.55 -24.87 -5.46
C ARG A 37 -14.32 -25.13 -4.59
N ARG A 38 -13.26 -25.70 -5.13
CA ARG A 38 -11.99 -25.92 -4.40
C ARG A 38 -11.36 -24.60 -3.97
N ASP A 39 -11.28 -23.63 -4.88
CA ASP A 39 -10.68 -22.33 -4.61
C ASP A 39 -11.48 -21.58 -3.54
N LEU A 40 -12.81 -21.55 -3.63
CA LEU A 40 -13.67 -20.94 -2.62
C LEU A 40 -13.58 -21.65 -1.27
N ASN A 41 -13.44 -22.98 -1.23
CA ASN A 41 -13.25 -23.70 0.03
C ASN A 41 -11.89 -23.37 0.66
N LEU A 42 -10.81 -23.38 -0.13
CA LEU A 42 -9.47 -23.01 0.34
C LEU A 42 -9.44 -21.59 0.92
N LEU A 43 -10.07 -20.63 0.24
CA LEU A 43 -10.16 -19.26 0.73
C LEU A 43 -11.01 -19.13 2.00
N ALA A 44 -12.07 -19.93 2.12
CA ALA A 44 -12.89 -19.95 3.32
C ALA A 44 -12.16 -20.60 4.52
N GLU A 45 -11.42 -21.68 4.31
CA GLU A 45 -10.54 -22.30 5.32
C GLU A 45 -9.49 -21.30 5.84
N GLN A 46 -8.97 -20.47 4.94
CA GLN A 46 -8.05 -19.36 5.29
C GLN A 46 -8.77 -18.13 5.89
N ARG A 47 -10.10 -18.18 6.04
CA ARG A 47 -10.93 -17.08 6.54
C ARG A 47 -10.80 -15.80 5.71
N LEU A 48 -10.69 -15.92 4.39
CA LEU A 48 -10.58 -14.80 3.45
C LEU A 48 -11.92 -14.41 2.82
N LEU A 49 -12.91 -15.29 2.93
CA LEU A 49 -14.30 -15.08 2.51
C LEU A 49 -15.24 -16.01 3.30
N THR A 50 -16.53 -15.77 3.20
CA THR A 50 -17.57 -16.64 3.76
C THR A 50 -18.22 -17.47 2.65
N ARG A 51 -18.35 -18.79 2.85
CA ARG A 51 -19.11 -19.67 1.93
C ARG A 51 -20.59 -19.39 2.05
N THR A 52 -21.26 -19.29 0.91
CA THR A 52 -22.73 -19.29 0.79
C THR A 52 -23.19 -20.57 0.08
N HIS A 53 -24.53 -20.82 0.04
CA HIS A 53 -25.10 -22.05 -0.55
C HIS A 53 -24.73 -22.26 -2.02
N GLY A 54 -24.50 -21.18 -2.78
CA GLY A 54 -24.19 -21.25 -4.22
C GLY A 54 -22.91 -20.51 -4.63
N GLY A 55 -22.12 -20.00 -3.66
CA GLY A 55 -20.97 -19.13 -3.96
C GLY A 55 -20.17 -18.74 -2.75
N ALA A 56 -19.84 -17.47 -2.66
CA ALA A 56 -19.14 -16.85 -1.54
C ALA A 56 -19.51 -15.37 -1.38
N SER A 57 -19.38 -14.87 -0.17
CA SER A 57 -19.51 -13.45 0.15
C SER A 57 -18.24 -12.91 0.78
N ALA A 58 -18.02 -11.60 0.64
CA ALA A 58 -16.99 -10.89 1.38
C ALA A 58 -17.23 -11.05 2.89
N LEU A 59 -16.15 -11.12 3.64
CA LEU A 59 -16.21 -10.97 5.09
C LEU A 59 -16.66 -9.51 5.36
N GLY A 60 -17.53 -9.32 6.37
CA GLY A 60 -18.23 -8.05 6.60
C GLY A 60 -17.32 -6.80 6.63
N SER A 61 -17.93 -5.63 6.63
CA SER A 61 -17.23 -4.34 6.69
C SER A 61 -16.26 -4.29 7.87
N GLY A 62 -14.96 -4.14 7.57
CA GLY A 62 -13.87 -4.14 8.55
C GLY A 62 -12.89 -5.32 8.42
N TYR A 63 -13.16 -6.28 7.53
CA TYR A 63 -12.18 -7.33 7.26
C TYR A 63 -11.11 -6.86 6.29
N GLU A 64 -9.87 -6.92 6.72
CA GLU A 64 -8.72 -6.58 5.92
C GLU A 64 -8.12 -7.82 5.25
N LEU A 65 -8.06 -7.82 3.91
CA LEU A 65 -7.36 -8.84 3.15
C LEU A 65 -5.85 -8.78 3.44
N PRO A 66 -5.19 -9.92 3.74
CA PRO A 66 -3.74 -9.94 3.87
C PRO A 66 -3.03 -9.39 2.63
N LEU A 67 -1.88 -8.74 2.84
CA LEU A 67 -1.10 -8.05 1.82
C LEU A 67 -0.83 -8.90 0.57
N GLN A 68 -0.51 -10.17 0.76
CA GLN A 68 -0.25 -11.12 -0.34
C GLN A 68 -1.40 -11.25 -1.35
N TYR A 69 -2.63 -10.99 -0.93
CA TYR A 69 -3.82 -11.04 -1.80
C TYR A 69 -4.16 -9.67 -2.40
N LYS A 70 -3.59 -8.58 -1.85
CA LYS A 70 -3.74 -7.22 -2.38
C LYS A 70 -2.72 -6.89 -3.49
N ILE A 71 -1.62 -7.65 -3.63
CA ILE A 71 -0.49 -7.35 -4.55
C ILE A 71 -0.94 -7.26 -6.01
N ALA A 72 -1.79 -8.17 -6.47
CA ALA A 72 -2.24 -8.21 -7.86
C ALA A 72 -3.22 -7.09 -8.24
N ARG A 73 -3.84 -6.44 -7.25
CA ARG A 73 -4.82 -5.37 -7.49
C ARG A 73 -4.13 -4.10 -7.98
N GLN A 74 -4.64 -3.52 -9.08
CA GLN A 74 -4.12 -2.26 -9.64
C GLN A 74 -2.59 -2.30 -9.86
N SER A 75 -2.04 -3.44 -10.30
CA SER A 75 -0.58 -3.62 -10.41
C SER A 75 0.07 -2.63 -11.37
N GLU A 76 -0.57 -2.33 -12.52
CA GLU A 76 -0.08 -1.36 -13.50
C GLU A 76 -0.07 0.06 -12.93
N ALA A 77 -1.18 0.47 -12.26
CA ALA A 77 -1.27 1.76 -11.59
C ALA A 77 -0.18 1.93 -10.53
N LYS A 78 0.03 0.90 -9.68
CA LYS A 78 1.07 0.95 -8.65
C LYS A 78 2.47 1.02 -9.22
N THR A 79 2.73 0.34 -10.33
CA THR A 79 4.03 0.41 -11.00
C THR A 79 4.27 1.81 -11.59
N ALA A 80 3.26 2.43 -12.19
CA ALA A 80 3.35 3.80 -12.68
C ALA A 80 3.62 4.79 -11.52
N ILE A 81 2.81 4.71 -10.45
CA ILE A 81 2.99 5.52 -9.24
C ILE A 81 4.39 5.31 -8.64
N ALA A 82 4.85 4.09 -8.53
CA ALA A 82 6.16 3.78 -7.95
C ALA A 82 7.32 4.40 -8.75
N ARG A 83 7.23 4.40 -10.08
CA ARG A 83 8.23 5.06 -10.94
C ARG A 83 8.21 6.57 -10.74
N ALA A 84 7.03 7.19 -10.72
CA ALA A 84 6.90 8.63 -10.49
C ALA A 84 7.41 9.03 -9.09
N VAL A 85 7.17 8.20 -8.06
CA VAL A 85 7.76 8.44 -6.72
C VAL A 85 9.28 8.28 -6.74
N ALA A 86 9.82 7.31 -7.47
CA ALA A 86 11.27 7.11 -7.55
C ALA A 86 12.01 8.27 -8.18
N GLU A 87 11.37 9.02 -9.10
CA GLU A 87 11.91 10.25 -9.70
C GLU A 87 12.07 11.41 -8.68
N LEU A 88 11.39 11.34 -7.54
CA LEU A 88 11.50 12.32 -6.47
C LEU A 88 12.70 12.07 -5.54
N VAL A 89 13.32 10.89 -5.63
CA VAL A 89 14.38 10.45 -4.72
C VAL A 89 15.74 10.71 -5.36
N ALA A 90 16.55 11.49 -4.68
CA ALA A 90 17.92 11.78 -5.09
C ALA A 90 18.93 10.85 -4.40
N PRO A 91 20.12 10.61 -4.99
CA PRO A 91 21.20 9.91 -4.31
C PRO A 91 21.57 10.59 -2.99
N GLY A 92 21.63 9.78 -1.92
CA GLY A 92 21.92 10.24 -0.56
C GLY A 92 20.69 10.55 0.30
N ASP A 93 19.50 10.58 -0.29
CA ASP A 93 18.26 10.83 0.47
C ASP A 93 17.97 9.73 1.49
N ALA A 94 17.33 10.12 2.59
CA ALA A 94 16.67 9.23 3.53
C ALA A 94 15.16 9.24 3.28
N VAL A 95 14.59 8.07 3.01
CA VAL A 95 13.18 7.90 2.66
C VAL A 95 12.50 6.96 3.64
N ALA A 96 11.46 7.41 4.32
CA ALA A 96 10.59 6.56 5.12
C ALA A 96 9.50 5.92 4.23
N LEU A 97 9.34 4.60 4.34
CA LEU A 97 8.31 3.83 3.64
C LEU A 97 7.48 3.05 4.66
N ASN A 98 6.17 3.32 4.74
CA ASN A 98 5.27 2.45 5.48
C ASN A 98 4.96 1.16 4.70
N GLY A 99 4.18 0.24 5.28
CA GLY A 99 3.73 -0.96 4.57
C GLY A 99 2.62 -0.67 3.58
N GLY A 100 2.37 -1.64 2.74
CA GLY A 100 1.34 -1.59 1.70
C GLY A 100 1.84 -2.07 0.35
N THR A 101 0.91 -2.33 -0.57
CA THR A 101 1.29 -2.86 -1.90
C THR A 101 1.91 -1.80 -2.80
N THR A 102 1.49 -0.53 -2.68
CA THR A 102 2.05 0.58 -3.45
C THR A 102 3.46 0.92 -2.97
N THR A 103 3.66 1.02 -1.66
CA THR A 103 4.98 1.29 -1.07
C THR A 103 5.96 0.12 -1.24
N SER A 104 5.48 -1.13 -1.26
CA SER A 104 6.31 -2.27 -1.66
C SER A 104 6.77 -2.16 -3.11
N GLU A 105 5.92 -1.67 -4.01
CA GLU A 105 6.30 -1.44 -5.41
C GLU A 105 7.30 -0.26 -5.53
N VAL A 106 7.11 0.81 -4.75
CA VAL A 106 8.11 1.90 -4.64
C VAL A 106 9.46 1.34 -4.18
N ALA A 107 9.48 0.54 -3.12
CA ALA A 107 10.68 -0.10 -2.62
C ALA A 107 11.37 -0.94 -3.70
N ARG A 108 10.61 -1.73 -4.47
CA ARG A 108 11.13 -2.54 -5.57
C ARG A 108 11.77 -1.68 -6.67
N VAL A 109 11.14 -0.57 -7.05
CA VAL A 109 11.68 0.34 -8.07
C VAL A 109 12.97 1.00 -7.57
N LEU A 110 13.00 1.53 -6.34
CA LEU A 110 14.19 2.11 -5.73
C LEU A 110 15.33 1.09 -5.60
N GLY A 111 15.01 -0.13 -5.17
CA GLY A 111 15.95 -1.24 -5.07
C GLY A 111 16.52 -1.73 -6.40
N SER A 112 15.91 -1.36 -7.53
CA SER A 112 16.36 -1.70 -8.88
C SER A 112 16.92 -0.50 -9.63
N SER A 113 17.01 0.67 -9.01
CA SER A 113 17.46 1.92 -9.65
C SER A 113 18.97 1.96 -9.78
N GLU A 114 19.47 1.94 -11.02
CA GLU A 114 20.89 2.12 -11.32
C GLU A 114 21.36 3.55 -10.99
N ALA A 115 20.47 4.53 -11.07
CA ALA A 115 20.77 5.93 -10.77
C ALA A 115 21.09 6.16 -9.28
N LEU A 116 20.61 5.31 -8.39
CA LEU A 116 20.93 5.32 -6.97
C LEU A 116 22.16 4.46 -6.63
N GLY A 117 22.73 3.72 -7.59
CA GLY A 117 23.94 2.92 -7.46
C GLY A 117 25.18 3.68 -7.96
N GLY A 118 26.36 3.25 -7.55
CA GLY A 118 27.63 3.66 -8.20
C GLY A 118 28.57 4.52 -7.38
N GLY A 119 28.37 4.67 -6.07
CA GLY A 119 29.32 5.34 -5.15
C GLY A 119 29.77 4.45 -4.01
N ASP A 120 30.80 4.88 -3.25
CA ASP A 120 31.28 4.19 -2.04
C ASP A 120 30.32 4.36 -0.83
N ALA A 121 29.36 5.29 -0.92
CA ALA A 121 28.32 5.52 0.08
C ALA A 121 26.97 4.91 -0.36
N PRO A 122 26.05 4.60 0.57
CA PRO A 122 24.70 4.19 0.22
C PRO A 122 24.03 5.21 -0.69
N GLY A 123 23.46 4.74 -1.81
CA GLY A 123 22.74 5.59 -2.76
C GLY A 123 21.43 6.12 -2.19
N VAL A 124 20.80 5.38 -1.27
CA VAL A 124 19.59 5.81 -0.55
C VAL A 124 19.53 5.12 0.82
N THR A 125 18.99 5.81 1.81
CA THR A 125 18.65 5.20 3.10
C THR A 125 17.14 5.00 3.17
N ILE A 126 16.69 3.77 3.33
CA ILE A 126 15.26 3.46 3.50
C ILE A 126 14.99 3.16 4.98
N VAL A 127 14.06 3.91 5.57
CA VAL A 127 13.54 3.67 6.93
C VAL A 127 12.14 3.05 6.78
N THR A 128 11.93 1.85 7.32
CA THR A 128 10.64 1.17 7.14
C THR A 128 10.22 0.39 8.38
N ASN A 129 8.90 0.32 8.60
CA ASN A 129 8.27 -0.59 9.54
C ASN A 129 7.75 -1.87 8.87
N ALA A 130 7.95 -2.04 7.56
CA ALA A 130 7.44 -3.17 6.79
C ALA A 130 8.51 -4.26 6.59
N LEU A 131 8.27 -5.44 7.16
CA LEU A 131 9.22 -6.56 7.11
C LEU A 131 9.47 -7.07 5.68
N ASN A 132 8.46 -7.07 4.83
CA ASN A 132 8.59 -7.47 3.42
C ASN A 132 9.48 -6.49 2.64
N ILE A 133 9.35 -5.19 2.86
CA ILE A 133 10.20 -4.15 2.25
C ILE A 133 11.63 -4.30 2.76
N ALA A 134 11.81 -4.44 4.07
CA ALA A 134 13.13 -4.63 4.66
C ALA A 134 13.84 -5.86 4.12
N PHE A 135 13.13 -6.99 4.01
CA PHE A 135 13.66 -8.23 3.46
C PHE A 135 14.07 -8.09 1.99
N GLU A 136 13.20 -7.52 1.15
CA GLU A 136 13.46 -7.33 -0.28
C GLU A 136 14.68 -6.44 -0.55
N LEU A 137 14.82 -5.37 0.22
CA LEU A 137 15.89 -4.40 0.01
C LEU A 137 17.20 -4.76 0.71
N SER A 138 17.20 -5.69 1.68
CA SER A 138 18.40 -6.06 2.45
C SER A 138 19.56 -6.64 1.62
N VAL A 139 19.27 -7.09 0.40
CA VAL A 139 20.25 -7.65 -0.54
C VAL A 139 20.74 -6.62 -1.58
N ARG A 140 20.30 -5.37 -1.48
CA ARG A 140 20.66 -4.30 -2.43
C ARG A 140 21.84 -3.48 -1.88
N GLU A 141 22.99 -3.57 -2.52
CA GLU A 141 24.24 -2.95 -2.05
C GLU A 141 24.17 -1.42 -1.91
N HIS A 142 23.42 -0.76 -2.81
CA HIS A 142 23.25 0.69 -2.80
C HIS A 142 22.17 1.19 -1.83
N VAL A 143 21.49 0.29 -1.12
CA VAL A 143 20.41 0.65 -0.20
C VAL A 143 20.83 0.36 1.24
N LYS A 144 20.88 1.41 2.06
CA LYS A 144 20.97 1.26 3.52
C LYS A 144 19.57 1.09 4.09
N ILE A 145 19.31 -0.02 4.79
CA ILE A 145 18.01 -0.29 5.44
C ILE A 145 18.09 -0.01 6.93
N VAL A 146 17.11 0.75 7.41
CA VAL A 146 16.81 0.95 8.82
C VAL A 146 15.39 0.41 9.07
N VAL A 147 15.29 -0.65 9.85
CA VAL A 147 14.00 -1.25 10.21
C VAL A 147 13.62 -0.75 11.60
N THR A 148 12.39 -0.24 11.76
CA THR A 148 11.89 0.17 13.08
C THR A 148 11.69 -1.05 13.99
N GLY A 149 11.64 -0.83 15.28
CA GLY A 149 11.12 -1.83 16.22
C GLY A 149 9.62 -2.00 16.07
N GLY A 150 9.03 -2.95 16.80
CA GLY A 150 7.59 -3.14 16.85
C GLY A 150 7.13 -4.59 16.89
N VAL A 151 5.82 -4.78 16.98
CA VAL A 151 5.17 -6.09 16.93
C VAL A 151 4.62 -6.31 15.51
N PRO A 152 4.99 -7.42 14.83
CA PRO A 152 4.56 -7.64 13.46
C PRO A 152 3.07 -7.96 13.37
N ARG A 153 2.39 -7.25 12.48
CA ARG A 153 0.99 -7.48 12.12
C ARG A 153 0.92 -8.45 10.94
N ARG A 154 0.23 -9.57 11.10
CA ARG A 154 0.19 -10.66 10.10
C ARG A 154 -0.43 -10.25 8.76
N GLN A 155 -1.40 -9.32 8.78
CA GLN A 155 -2.15 -8.90 7.59
C GLN A 155 -1.32 -8.02 6.66
N SER A 156 -0.48 -7.16 7.22
CA SER A 156 0.28 -6.14 6.47
C SER A 156 1.79 -6.35 6.48
N TYR A 157 2.31 -7.22 7.37
CA TYR A 157 3.72 -7.37 7.69
C TYR A 157 4.36 -6.11 8.30
N GLU A 158 3.54 -5.15 8.73
CA GLU A 158 4.02 -3.96 9.39
C GLU A 158 4.29 -4.19 10.88
N LEU A 159 5.37 -3.60 11.35
CA LEU A 159 5.68 -3.46 12.76
C LEU A 159 4.86 -2.29 13.32
N VAL A 160 4.15 -2.53 14.42
CA VAL A 160 3.29 -1.53 15.09
C VAL A 160 3.62 -1.45 16.58
N GLY A 161 3.12 -0.41 17.23
CA GLY A 161 3.26 -0.18 18.66
C GLY A 161 4.42 0.75 19.04
N PRO A 162 4.65 0.99 20.34
CA PRO A 162 5.48 2.10 20.84
C PRO A 162 6.96 2.02 20.45
N LEU A 163 7.45 0.84 20.08
CA LEU A 163 8.83 0.69 19.60
C LEU A 163 9.05 1.36 18.24
N VAL A 164 8.01 1.53 17.41
CA VAL A 164 8.09 2.28 16.14
C VAL A 164 8.44 3.74 16.44
N ALA A 165 7.67 4.39 17.31
CA ALA A 165 7.90 5.78 17.71
C ALA A 165 9.32 5.97 18.31
N SER A 166 9.74 5.04 19.16
CA SER A 166 11.08 5.09 19.77
C SER A 166 12.21 4.96 18.73
N SER A 167 12.02 4.15 17.70
CA SER A 167 13.00 3.97 16.62
C SER A 167 13.13 5.21 15.72
N LEU A 168 12.03 5.99 15.56
CA LEU A 168 11.99 7.14 14.68
C LEU A 168 12.38 8.46 15.37
N ARG A 169 12.31 8.53 16.69
CA ARG A 169 12.45 9.77 17.49
C ARG A 169 13.64 10.63 17.11
N ASP A 170 14.80 10.00 16.90
CA ASP A 170 16.06 10.69 16.67
C ASP A 170 16.49 10.64 15.20
N LEU A 171 15.53 10.32 14.30
CA LEU A 171 15.74 10.32 12.86
C LEU A 171 15.13 11.57 12.22
N SER A 172 15.71 11.97 11.10
CA SER A 172 15.13 12.93 10.17
C SER A 172 15.26 12.34 8.78
N VAL A 173 14.16 12.35 8.00
CA VAL A 173 14.15 11.83 6.64
C VAL A 173 13.76 12.93 5.66
N ASP A 174 14.23 12.83 4.42
CA ASP A 174 13.93 13.81 3.39
C ASP A 174 12.50 13.62 2.87
N LEU A 175 12.05 12.38 2.70
CA LEU A 175 10.70 12.04 2.29
C LEU A 175 10.08 10.96 3.18
N ALA A 176 8.80 11.12 3.52
CA ALA A 176 7.94 10.02 3.95
C ALA A 176 6.99 9.67 2.81
N VAL A 177 7.16 8.51 2.19
CA VAL A 177 6.25 8.00 1.16
C VAL A 177 5.27 7.06 1.81
N LEU A 178 4.01 7.47 1.88
CA LEU A 178 2.95 6.79 2.60
C LEU A 178 1.93 6.17 1.64
N GLY A 179 1.77 4.86 1.73
CA GLY A 179 0.61 4.15 1.21
C GLY A 179 -0.58 4.36 2.13
N VAL A 180 -1.78 4.52 1.56
CA VAL A 180 -3.00 4.79 2.30
C VAL A 180 -4.16 3.92 1.80
N ASP A 181 -5.18 3.72 2.63
CA ASP A 181 -6.43 3.08 2.23
C ASP A 181 -7.52 4.09 1.86
N GLY A 182 -7.33 5.36 2.19
CA GLY A 182 -8.18 6.47 1.80
C GLY A 182 -7.50 7.82 1.94
N LEU A 183 -7.86 8.76 1.06
CA LEU A 183 -7.45 10.17 1.10
C LEU A 183 -8.64 11.06 0.78
N SER A 184 -8.99 11.98 1.68
CA SER A 184 -10.15 12.86 1.55
C SER A 184 -9.93 14.19 2.27
N GLY A 185 -10.64 15.25 1.85
CA GLY A 185 -10.57 16.56 2.49
C GLY A 185 -10.99 16.52 3.95
N ARG A 186 -12.02 15.74 4.29
CA ARG A 186 -12.56 15.68 5.66
C ARG A 186 -11.61 15.01 6.67
N PHE A 187 -10.93 13.95 6.28
CA PHE A 187 -10.18 13.11 7.22
C PHE A 187 -8.68 13.04 6.90
N GLY A 188 -8.23 13.59 5.77
CA GLY A 188 -6.85 13.48 5.32
C GLY A 188 -6.51 12.05 4.87
N ALA A 189 -5.28 11.65 5.13
CA ALA A 189 -4.76 10.31 4.84
C ALA A 189 -5.20 9.31 5.93
N THR A 190 -5.74 8.16 5.50
CA THR A 190 -6.33 7.17 6.41
C THR A 190 -5.94 5.73 6.05
N THR A 191 -5.93 4.86 7.06
CA THR A 191 -5.78 3.39 6.91
C THR A 191 -6.80 2.67 7.81
N VAL A 192 -6.93 1.36 7.62
CA VAL A 192 -7.94 0.56 8.34
C VAL A 192 -7.55 0.20 9.76
N HIS A 193 -6.26 0.30 10.14
CA HIS A 193 -5.75 -0.14 11.43
C HIS A 193 -5.04 0.99 12.18
N GLU A 194 -5.42 1.20 13.44
CA GLU A 194 -4.91 2.30 14.27
C GLU A 194 -3.41 2.23 14.53
N GLY A 195 -2.85 1.04 14.73
CA GLY A 195 -1.42 0.87 14.94
C GLY A 195 -0.59 1.17 13.68
N GLU A 196 -1.12 0.91 12.48
CA GLU A 196 -0.51 1.31 11.21
C GLU A 196 -0.60 2.82 10.99
N ALA A 197 -1.76 3.41 11.33
CA ALA A 197 -1.93 4.85 11.30
C ALA A 197 -0.94 5.56 12.23
N GLU A 198 -0.73 5.04 13.45
CA GLU A 198 0.22 5.59 14.41
C GLU A 198 1.66 5.50 13.87
N ALA A 199 2.08 4.34 13.34
CA ALA A 199 3.39 4.16 12.74
C ALA A 199 3.64 5.13 11.58
N SER A 200 2.68 5.24 10.65
CA SER A 200 2.75 6.15 9.50
C SER A 200 2.76 7.62 9.92
N ARG A 201 2.02 7.99 10.98
CA ARG A 201 2.04 9.35 11.55
C ARG A 201 3.41 9.72 12.10
N HIS A 202 4.09 8.79 12.78
CA HIS A 202 5.45 9.02 13.25
C HIS A 202 6.45 9.17 12.10
N MET A 203 6.26 8.44 10.99
CA MET A 203 7.09 8.63 9.78
C MET A 203 6.86 10.00 9.16
N ALA A 204 5.60 10.44 9.04
CA ALA A 204 5.27 11.78 8.56
C ALA A 204 5.91 12.87 9.42
N ALA A 205 5.84 12.73 10.75
CA ALA A 205 6.35 13.73 11.70
C ALA A 205 7.87 13.95 11.66
N VAL A 206 8.65 12.98 11.19
CA VAL A 206 10.12 13.08 11.08
C VAL A 206 10.59 13.41 9.66
N ALA A 207 9.66 13.58 8.72
CA ALA A 207 9.96 13.87 7.32
C ALA A 207 9.94 15.37 7.03
N ARG A 208 10.78 15.76 6.08
CA ARG A 208 10.75 17.13 5.51
C ARG A 208 9.62 17.32 4.52
N ARG A 209 9.24 16.25 3.81
CA ARG A 209 8.17 16.23 2.82
C ARG A 209 7.37 14.94 2.93
N VAL A 210 6.04 15.06 3.01
CA VAL A 210 5.11 13.93 3.07
C VAL A 210 4.50 13.70 1.70
N VAL A 211 4.75 12.52 1.15
CA VAL A 211 4.25 12.07 -0.16
C VAL A 211 3.25 10.95 0.05
N VAL A 212 2.03 11.13 -0.40
CA VAL A 212 1.04 10.05 -0.45
C VAL A 212 1.12 9.36 -1.82
N ALA A 213 1.36 8.06 -1.83
CA ALA A 213 1.39 7.21 -3.02
C ALA A 213 0.13 6.34 -3.05
N ALA A 214 -0.86 6.72 -3.84
CA ALA A 214 -2.17 6.08 -3.83
C ALA A 214 -2.80 5.99 -5.22
N ASP A 215 -3.35 4.83 -5.57
CA ASP A 215 -4.17 4.70 -6.76
C ASP A 215 -5.49 5.47 -6.61
N SER A 216 -6.07 5.86 -7.74
CA SER A 216 -7.27 6.70 -7.81
C SER A 216 -8.49 6.12 -7.07
N THR A 217 -8.53 4.81 -6.83
CA THR A 217 -9.63 4.18 -6.07
C THR A 217 -9.63 4.55 -4.58
N LYS A 218 -8.55 5.16 -4.09
CA LYS A 218 -8.39 5.61 -2.69
C LYS A 218 -8.83 7.05 -2.48
N LEU A 219 -8.97 7.81 -3.55
CA LEU A 219 -9.31 9.24 -3.49
C LEU A 219 -10.79 9.44 -3.17
N GLY A 220 -11.11 10.49 -2.39
CA GLY A 220 -12.46 10.78 -1.90
C GLY A 220 -12.97 9.80 -0.83
N ARG A 221 -12.13 8.89 -0.33
CA ARG A 221 -12.49 7.88 0.67
C ARG A 221 -11.83 8.15 2.01
N SER A 222 -12.51 7.73 3.07
CA SER A 222 -11.95 7.69 4.42
C SER A 222 -12.11 6.29 5.00
N THR A 223 -11.13 5.85 5.76
CA THR A 223 -11.16 4.60 6.51
C THR A 223 -11.06 4.87 8.02
N PHE A 224 -10.94 3.83 8.83
CA PHE A 224 -11.14 3.91 10.27
C PHE A 224 -10.16 4.82 11.01
N ALA A 225 -8.86 4.76 10.68
CA ALA A 225 -7.82 5.43 11.43
C ALA A 225 -7.09 6.49 10.59
N ARG A 226 -7.00 7.72 11.11
CA ARG A 226 -6.30 8.82 10.47
C ARG A 226 -4.80 8.72 10.68
N ILE A 227 -4.04 8.84 9.59
CA ILE A 227 -2.59 8.97 9.58
C ILE A 227 -2.24 10.44 9.87
N CYS A 228 -2.65 11.36 8.99
CA CYS A 228 -2.38 12.79 9.10
C CYS A 228 -3.53 13.60 8.47
N ALA A 229 -3.58 14.90 8.76
CA ALA A 229 -4.51 15.81 8.10
C ALA A 229 -4.13 16.01 6.64
N LEU A 230 -5.04 16.51 5.81
CA LEU A 230 -4.75 16.71 4.39
C LEU A 230 -3.69 17.81 4.19
N GLU A 231 -3.70 18.82 5.03
CA GLU A 231 -2.75 19.94 5.04
C GLU A 231 -1.31 19.53 5.41
N GLU A 232 -1.13 18.34 5.99
CA GLU A 232 0.18 17.77 6.30
C GLU A 232 0.76 16.96 5.12
N VAL A 233 0.00 16.81 4.02
CA VAL A 233 0.43 16.11 2.81
C VAL A 233 0.94 17.15 1.82
N ASP A 234 2.22 17.07 1.45
CA ASP A 234 2.82 17.98 0.48
C ASP A 234 2.52 17.56 -0.97
N LEU A 235 2.50 16.25 -1.23
CA LEU A 235 2.36 15.71 -2.58
C LEU A 235 1.52 14.44 -2.60
N LEU A 236 0.61 14.37 -3.55
CA LEU A 236 -0.07 13.13 -3.97
C LEU A 236 0.49 12.64 -5.30
N VAL A 237 0.95 11.39 -5.36
CA VAL A 237 1.26 10.68 -6.60
C VAL A 237 0.19 9.63 -6.85
N THR A 238 -0.51 9.74 -7.98
CA THR A 238 -1.65 8.87 -8.34
C THR A 238 -1.62 8.45 -9.81
N ASP A 239 -2.42 7.45 -10.19
CA ASP A 239 -2.46 6.91 -11.56
C ASP A 239 -3.40 7.69 -12.50
N ARG A 240 -4.36 8.44 -11.95
CA ARG A 240 -5.35 9.20 -12.72
C ARG A 240 -5.70 10.50 -12.02
N PRO A 241 -6.16 11.53 -12.76
CA PRO A 241 -6.70 12.73 -12.14
C PRO A 241 -7.81 12.42 -11.14
N ALA A 242 -7.81 13.15 -10.03
CA ALA A 242 -8.90 13.08 -9.06
C ALA A 242 -10.21 13.63 -9.66
N GLU A 243 -11.34 13.16 -9.16
CA GLU A 243 -12.64 13.79 -9.45
C GLU A 243 -12.65 15.26 -9.01
N GLU A 244 -13.40 16.11 -9.70
CA GLU A 244 -13.39 17.58 -9.54
C GLU A 244 -13.54 18.02 -8.07
N ALA A 245 -14.46 17.40 -7.33
CA ALA A 245 -14.68 17.72 -5.92
C ALA A 245 -13.44 17.41 -5.06
N VAL A 246 -12.81 16.25 -5.29
CA VAL A 246 -11.60 15.84 -4.56
C VAL A 246 -10.40 16.69 -4.96
N ALA A 247 -10.27 17.03 -6.24
CA ALA A 247 -9.22 17.90 -6.75
C ALA A 247 -9.30 19.30 -6.11
N ALA A 248 -10.53 19.83 -5.93
CA ALA A 248 -10.75 21.09 -5.23
C ALA A 248 -10.34 21.03 -3.74
N GLU A 249 -10.65 19.91 -3.05
CA GLU A 249 -10.22 19.69 -1.67
C GLU A 249 -8.69 19.64 -1.54
N LEU A 250 -8.01 18.89 -2.43
CA LEU A 250 -6.55 18.80 -2.48
C LEU A 250 -5.90 20.17 -2.71
N ALA A 251 -6.41 20.92 -3.69
CA ALA A 251 -5.90 22.26 -4.00
C ALA A 251 -6.11 23.25 -2.82
N ALA A 252 -7.26 23.19 -2.14
CA ALA A 252 -7.56 24.02 -1.00
C ALA A 252 -6.64 23.72 0.20
N ALA A 253 -6.20 22.47 0.36
CA ALA A 253 -5.23 22.05 1.37
C ALA A 253 -3.77 22.31 0.98
N GLY A 254 -3.50 22.77 -0.24
CA GLY A 254 -2.15 23.03 -0.74
C GLY A 254 -1.39 21.79 -1.22
N VAL A 255 -2.08 20.67 -1.42
CA VAL A 255 -1.48 19.42 -1.88
C VAL A 255 -1.13 19.50 -3.36
N GLU A 256 0.15 19.33 -3.69
CA GLU A 256 0.58 19.14 -5.07
C GLU A 256 0.11 17.77 -5.58
N VAL A 257 -0.30 17.67 -6.86
CA VAL A 257 -0.75 16.41 -7.45
C VAL A 257 0.07 16.07 -8.69
N VAL A 258 0.69 14.91 -8.66
CA VAL A 258 1.39 14.30 -9.80
C VAL A 258 0.60 13.09 -10.28
N VAL A 259 0.18 13.13 -11.54
CA VAL A 259 -0.45 11.97 -12.21
C VAL A 259 0.64 11.20 -12.92
N ALA A 260 0.89 9.98 -12.48
CA ALA A 260 1.90 9.11 -13.05
C ALA A 260 1.56 8.76 -14.51
N PRO A 261 2.52 8.80 -15.43
CA PRO A 261 2.29 8.37 -16.81
C PRO A 261 1.98 6.87 -16.86
N ALA A 262 1.05 6.49 -17.77
CA ALA A 262 0.62 5.11 -17.96
C ALA A 262 1.72 4.18 -18.51
#